data_7321b728758ac16809f2ecf09cc144b4
#
_entry.id   7321b728758ac16809f2ecf09cc144b4
#
_cell.length_a   1.000
_cell.length_b   1.000
_cell.length_c   1.000
_cell.angle_alpha   90.00
_cell.angle_beta   90.00
_cell.angle_gamma   90.00
#
_symmetry.space_group_name_H-M   'P 1'
#
loop_
_entity.id
_entity.type
_entity.pdbx_description
1 polymer ?
#
loop_
_entity_poly.entity_id
_entity_poly.type
_entity_poly.pdbx_seq_one_letter_code
_entity_poly.pdbx_strand_id
1 'polypeptide(L)'
;DGYLDFYIWPKYAEKGYLWMIPKCDGRANVGLVTEDRPRTKKALDEFIGITHFKELEQVPPPWKEKGNPAFGGTIPISGPFENTHYDGLMLVGDAAGFTSPLFEGGSHLALKSAVYAAETAAAAIAEDDVCAERLAIYAKLWKDEFPPYEKILRGKNALFDLTDDEMSVMARCFPDEMSDMGLSGKAMVGMKLLSRRPGLYLKKVVPAMLAFGYSRAKHYGW
;
A
#
# COMPACT_ATOMS: atom_id res chain seq x y z
N ASP A 1 1.67 -13.48 -19.59
CA ASP A 1 0.61 -13.68 -18.62
C ASP A 1 0.24 -12.32 -18.02
N GLY A 2 -1.07 -12.03 -17.87
CA GLY A 2 -1.56 -10.72 -17.44
C GLY A 2 -1.63 -10.55 -15.91
N TYR A 3 -0.90 -11.34 -15.15
CA TYR A 3 -0.91 -11.30 -13.69
C TYR A 3 0.11 -10.32 -13.14
N LEU A 4 -0.27 -9.68 -12.05
CA LEU A 4 0.58 -8.86 -11.22
C LEU A 4 1.20 -9.75 -10.14
N ASP A 5 2.53 -9.80 -10.07
CA ASP A 5 3.22 -10.56 -9.04
C ASP A 5 3.63 -9.65 -7.88
N PHE A 6 3.23 -10.02 -6.67
CA PHE A 6 3.69 -9.43 -5.42
C PHE A 6 4.52 -10.44 -4.63
N TYR A 7 5.65 -9.97 -4.11
CA TYR A 7 6.54 -10.77 -3.30
C TYR A 7 6.69 -10.13 -1.92
N ILE A 8 6.27 -10.83 -0.88
CA ILE A 8 6.57 -10.47 0.51
C ILE A 8 7.85 -11.21 0.88
N TRP A 9 8.97 -10.51 0.85
CA TRP A 9 10.27 -11.10 1.08
C TRP A 9 11.17 -10.17 1.91
N PRO A 10 11.10 -10.24 3.25
CA PRO A 10 11.75 -9.30 4.18
C PRO A 10 13.26 -9.16 3.98
N LYS A 11 13.93 -10.21 3.49
CA LYS A 11 15.36 -10.15 3.17
C LYS A 11 15.72 -9.04 2.18
N TYR A 12 14.84 -8.75 1.21
CA TYR A 12 15.05 -7.75 0.17
C TYR A 12 14.22 -6.50 0.37
N ALA A 13 13.08 -6.63 1.01
CA ALA A 13 12.16 -5.52 1.26
C ALA A 13 11.71 -5.53 2.72
N GLU A 14 12.56 -4.99 3.60
CA GLU A 14 12.23 -4.88 5.02
C GLU A 14 10.98 -4.02 5.20
N LYS A 15 9.96 -4.59 5.87
CA LYS A 15 8.63 -4.00 6.11
C LYS A 15 7.95 -3.47 4.85
N GLY A 16 8.26 -4.10 3.72
CA GLY A 16 7.74 -3.75 2.42
C GLY A 16 7.52 -4.97 1.53
N TYR A 17 7.46 -4.75 0.24
CA TYR A 17 7.20 -5.79 -0.75
C TYR A 17 7.91 -5.47 -2.06
N LEU A 18 7.99 -6.47 -2.93
CA LEU A 18 8.50 -6.32 -4.28
C LEU A 18 7.38 -6.64 -5.27
N TRP A 19 7.50 -6.16 -6.49
CA TRP A 19 6.50 -6.40 -7.52
C TRP A 19 7.10 -6.60 -8.89
N MET A 20 6.38 -7.33 -9.73
CA MET A 20 6.50 -7.32 -11.17
C MET A 20 5.13 -7.03 -11.79
N ILE A 21 5.03 -5.91 -12.49
CA ILE A 21 3.80 -5.44 -13.12
C ILE A 21 3.98 -5.53 -14.63
N PRO A 22 3.35 -6.50 -15.32
CA PRO A 22 3.38 -6.59 -16.77
C PRO A 22 2.83 -5.31 -17.41
N LYS A 23 3.49 -4.90 -18.47
CA LYS A 23 3.05 -3.81 -19.35
C LYS A 23 2.79 -4.36 -20.74
N CYS A 24 2.18 -3.56 -21.60
CA CYS A 24 2.10 -3.89 -23.01
C CYS A 24 3.51 -4.00 -23.62
N ASP A 25 3.62 -4.66 -24.78
CA ASP A 25 4.84 -4.76 -25.57
C ASP A 25 5.99 -5.57 -24.93
N GLY A 26 5.66 -6.59 -24.13
CA GLY A 26 6.66 -7.47 -23.52
C GLY A 26 7.52 -6.80 -22.44
N ARG A 27 7.11 -5.62 -21.95
CA ARG A 27 7.77 -4.89 -20.86
C ARG A 27 7.12 -5.21 -19.51
N ALA A 28 7.88 -4.98 -18.45
CA ALA A 28 7.38 -5.03 -17.09
C ALA A 28 7.99 -3.89 -16.25
N ASN A 29 7.23 -3.47 -15.24
CA ASN A 29 7.76 -2.62 -14.18
C ASN A 29 8.11 -3.53 -13.00
N VAL A 30 9.37 -3.56 -12.61
CA VAL A 30 9.88 -4.32 -11.47
C VAL A 30 10.37 -3.32 -10.43
N GLY A 31 9.98 -3.51 -9.18
CA GLY A 31 10.36 -2.59 -8.14
C GLY A 31 10.17 -3.13 -6.73
N LEU A 32 10.47 -2.30 -5.76
CA LEU A 32 10.25 -2.57 -4.35
C LEU A 32 9.90 -1.31 -3.57
N VAL A 33 9.18 -1.52 -2.47
CA VAL A 33 9.02 -0.58 -1.36
C VAL A 33 9.70 -1.18 -0.14
N THR A 34 10.47 -0.39 0.60
CA THR A 34 11.14 -0.81 1.82
C THR A 34 11.36 0.36 2.77
N GLU A 35 11.40 0.10 4.06
CA GLU A 35 11.82 1.06 5.08
C GLU A 35 13.36 1.19 5.16
N ASP A 36 14.11 0.21 4.65
CA ASP A 36 15.59 0.25 4.58
C ASP A 36 16.07 1.08 3.37
N ARG A 37 16.01 2.39 3.49
CA ARG A 37 16.40 3.34 2.43
C ARG A 37 17.84 3.12 1.90
N PRO A 38 18.86 2.94 2.75
CA PRO A 38 20.25 2.77 2.27
C PRO A 38 20.43 1.55 1.36
N ARG A 39 19.66 0.48 1.58
CA ARG A 39 19.74 -0.76 0.82
C ARG A 39 18.83 -0.84 -0.38
N THR A 40 17.91 0.10 -0.59
CA THR A 40 16.85 0.01 -1.60
C THR A 40 17.39 -0.39 -2.97
N LYS A 41 18.40 0.34 -3.49
CA LYS A 41 18.96 0.02 -4.81
C LYS A 41 19.63 -1.35 -4.86
N LYS A 42 20.45 -1.66 -3.85
CA LYS A 42 21.16 -2.94 -3.77
C LYS A 42 20.17 -4.11 -3.69
N ALA A 43 19.13 -3.98 -2.88
CA ALA A 43 18.08 -4.99 -2.73
C ALA A 43 17.31 -5.22 -4.05
N LEU A 44 17.03 -4.16 -4.81
CA LEU A 44 16.41 -4.29 -6.12
C LEU A 44 17.32 -5.03 -7.10
N ASP A 45 18.60 -4.66 -7.16
CA ASP A 45 19.58 -5.29 -8.05
C ASP A 45 19.76 -6.78 -7.70
N GLU A 46 19.84 -7.11 -6.39
CA GLU A 46 19.91 -8.49 -5.91
C GLU A 46 18.65 -9.28 -6.27
N PHE A 47 17.47 -8.70 -6.08
CA PHE A 47 16.19 -9.34 -6.42
C PHE A 47 16.09 -9.65 -7.92
N ILE A 48 16.43 -8.69 -8.78
CA ILE A 48 16.44 -8.90 -10.22
C ILE A 48 17.45 -10.00 -10.59
N GLY A 49 18.60 -10.04 -9.95
CA GLY A 49 19.67 -10.97 -10.27
C GLY A 49 19.43 -12.44 -9.88
N ILE A 50 18.53 -12.72 -8.92
CA ILE A 50 18.27 -14.09 -8.45
C ILE A 50 16.99 -14.72 -8.99
N THR A 51 16.12 -13.92 -9.57
CA THR A 51 14.84 -14.37 -10.14
C THR A 51 15.00 -14.64 -11.64
N HIS A 52 13.94 -15.11 -12.26
CA HIS A 52 13.86 -15.26 -13.72
C HIS A 52 13.95 -13.90 -14.48
N PHE A 53 13.97 -12.78 -13.76
CA PHE A 53 14.12 -11.44 -14.34
C PHE A 53 15.56 -11.09 -14.73
N LYS A 54 16.58 -11.88 -14.33
CA LYS A 54 17.98 -11.63 -14.66
C LYS A 54 18.27 -11.56 -16.17
N GLU A 55 17.42 -12.18 -16.97
CA GLU A 55 17.52 -12.19 -18.43
C GLU A 55 16.82 -11.00 -19.10
N LEU A 56 16.10 -10.17 -18.31
CA LEU A 56 15.41 -9.01 -18.82
C LEU A 56 16.37 -7.83 -19.03
N GLU A 57 16.27 -7.19 -20.17
CA GLU A 57 16.98 -5.95 -20.42
C GLU A 57 16.38 -4.81 -19.56
N GLN A 58 17.23 -4.11 -18.82
CA GLN A 58 16.82 -2.94 -18.05
C GLN A 58 16.78 -1.71 -18.95
N VAL A 59 15.58 -1.22 -19.22
CA VAL A 59 15.36 -0.04 -20.09
C VAL A 59 15.04 1.16 -19.21
N PRO A 60 15.76 2.30 -19.35
CA PRO A 60 15.43 3.53 -18.64
C PRO A 60 14.05 4.04 -19.07
N PRO A 61 13.31 4.73 -18.17
CA PRO A 61 12.04 5.34 -18.54
C PRO A 61 12.22 6.41 -19.62
N PRO A 62 11.19 6.67 -20.47
CA PRO A 62 11.30 7.57 -21.63
C PRO A 62 11.75 9.00 -21.31
N TRP A 63 11.53 9.47 -20.08
CA TRP A 63 11.94 10.82 -19.62
C TRP A 63 13.39 10.88 -19.10
N LYS A 64 14.12 9.76 -19.13
CA LYS A 64 15.47 9.65 -18.59
C LYS A 64 16.44 9.23 -19.68
N GLU A 65 17.08 10.20 -20.32
CA GLU A 65 17.91 9.97 -21.51
C GLU A 65 19.18 9.16 -21.26
N LYS A 66 19.75 9.22 -20.05
CA LYS A 66 21.01 8.51 -19.69
C LYS A 66 21.06 8.12 -18.22
N GLY A 67 21.75 7.02 -17.92
CA GLY A 67 22.14 6.61 -16.58
C GLY A 67 21.36 5.40 -16.06
N ASN A 68 21.30 5.26 -14.74
CA ASN A 68 20.63 4.14 -14.07
C ASN A 68 19.15 4.07 -14.47
N PRO A 69 18.66 2.93 -14.99
CA PRO A 69 17.25 2.74 -15.30
C PRO A 69 16.34 2.80 -14.05
N ALA A 70 16.88 2.54 -12.87
CA ALA A 70 16.11 2.64 -11.63
C ALA A 70 15.77 4.08 -11.28
N PHE A 71 14.53 4.32 -10.85
CA PHE A 71 14.05 5.58 -10.30
C PHE A 71 13.16 5.29 -9.09
N GLY A 72 12.99 6.27 -8.22
CA GLY A 72 12.18 6.10 -7.02
C GLY A 72 12.07 7.38 -6.21
N GLY A 73 11.29 7.31 -5.15
CA GLY A 73 11.03 8.41 -4.24
C GLY A 73 10.66 7.91 -2.85
N THR A 74 10.35 8.85 -1.98
CA THR A 74 9.82 8.57 -0.65
C THR A 74 8.30 8.67 -0.67
N ILE A 75 7.64 7.66 -0.09
CA ILE A 75 6.19 7.62 0.08
C ILE A 75 5.88 7.93 1.55
N PRO A 76 4.95 8.85 1.86
CA PRO A 76 4.54 9.13 3.23
C PRO A 76 3.67 7.98 3.77
N ILE A 77 4.16 7.29 4.78
CA ILE A 77 3.44 6.19 5.46
C ILE A 77 3.13 6.52 6.92
N SER A 78 3.31 7.77 7.33
CA SER A 78 3.03 8.23 8.69
C SER A 78 1.55 8.46 8.97
N GLY A 79 0.72 8.46 7.94
CA GLY A 79 -0.71 8.73 8.01
C GLY A 79 -1.09 10.18 7.71
N PRO A 80 -2.39 10.45 7.70
CA PRO A 80 -2.90 11.79 7.49
C PRO A 80 -2.36 12.77 8.51
N PHE A 81 -2.00 13.97 8.05
CA PHE A 81 -1.72 15.07 8.98
C PHE A 81 -2.98 15.39 9.80
N GLU A 82 -2.78 15.77 11.06
CA GLU A 82 -3.87 16.20 11.95
C GLU A 82 -4.64 17.37 11.34
N ASN A 83 -3.89 18.36 10.81
CA ASN A 83 -4.44 19.50 10.09
C ASN A 83 -4.09 19.42 8.61
N THR A 84 -5.12 19.33 7.78
CA THR A 84 -5.01 19.27 6.32
C THR A 84 -5.52 20.53 5.62
N HIS A 85 -5.84 21.58 6.41
CA HIS A 85 -6.36 22.85 5.90
C HIS A 85 -5.88 24.01 6.79
N TYR A 86 -5.71 25.16 6.19
CA TYR A 86 -5.29 26.43 6.79
C TYR A 86 -5.93 27.57 6.00
N ASP A 87 -5.74 28.83 6.39
CA ASP A 87 -6.23 29.97 5.63
C ASP A 87 -5.72 29.93 4.18
N GLY A 88 -6.64 29.84 3.22
CA GLY A 88 -6.33 29.76 1.80
C GLY A 88 -5.61 28.49 1.33
N LEU A 89 -5.49 27.45 2.16
CA LEU A 89 -4.71 26.24 1.83
C LEU A 89 -5.44 24.97 2.23
N MET A 90 -5.41 23.96 1.33
CA MET A 90 -5.78 22.58 1.62
C MET A 90 -4.73 21.63 1.07
N LEU A 91 -4.30 20.66 1.89
CA LEU A 91 -3.38 19.59 1.49
C LEU A 91 -4.17 18.40 0.94
N VAL A 92 -3.73 17.83 -0.18
CA VAL A 92 -4.38 16.68 -0.84
C VAL A 92 -3.38 15.57 -1.15
N GLY A 93 -3.85 14.33 -1.30
CA GLY A 93 -3.03 13.19 -1.67
C GLY A 93 -1.85 12.97 -0.72
N ASP A 94 -0.70 12.63 -1.28
CA ASP A 94 0.52 12.36 -0.52
C ASP A 94 0.98 13.55 0.32
N ALA A 95 0.74 14.79 -0.13
CA ALA A 95 1.04 16.01 0.63
C ALA A 95 0.24 16.10 1.93
N ALA A 96 -0.94 15.47 1.99
CA ALA A 96 -1.76 15.34 3.19
C ALA A 96 -1.49 14.05 3.97
N GLY A 97 -0.58 13.18 3.50
CA GLY A 97 -0.34 11.87 4.07
C GLY A 97 -1.41 10.83 3.71
N PHE A 98 -2.16 11.04 2.63
CA PHE A 98 -3.23 10.13 2.20
C PHE A 98 -2.70 8.97 1.37
N THR A 99 -1.91 8.13 2.01
CA THR A 99 -1.37 6.90 1.43
C THR A 99 -1.77 5.73 2.30
N SER A 100 -2.31 4.67 1.71
CA SER A 100 -2.60 3.45 2.46
C SER A 100 -1.31 2.84 3.00
N PRO A 101 -1.20 2.53 4.29
CA PRO A 101 0.04 2.00 4.83
C PRO A 101 0.30 0.54 4.43
N LEU A 102 -0.71 -0.21 3.94
CA LEU A 102 -0.55 -1.64 3.69
C LEU A 102 0.25 -1.95 2.42
N PHE A 103 -0.07 -1.27 1.31
CA PHE A 103 0.59 -1.44 0.01
C PHE A 103 0.90 -0.09 -0.66
N GLU A 104 1.02 0.95 0.13
CA GLU A 104 1.39 2.31 -0.28
C GLU A 104 0.53 2.87 -1.45
N GLY A 105 -0.70 2.33 -1.60
CA GLY A 105 -1.66 2.81 -2.59
C GLY A 105 -2.22 4.17 -2.19
N GLY A 106 -1.97 5.21 -2.98
CA GLY A 106 -2.39 6.58 -2.71
C GLY A 106 -3.27 7.19 -3.81
N SER A 107 -3.25 6.64 -5.03
CA SER A 107 -3.89 7.27 -6.19
C SER A 107 -5.38 7.56 -6.00
N HIS A 108 -6.14 6.60 -5.46
CA HIS A 108 -7.57 6.79 -5.20
C HIS A 108 -7.84 7.84 -4.12
N LEU A 109 -7.07 7.79 -3.01
CA LEU A 109 -7.19 8.76 -1.92
C LEU A 109 -6.82 10.17 -2.41
N ALA A 110 -5.81 10.29 -3.27
CA ALA A 110 -5.41 11.55 -3.88
C ALA A 110 -6.53 12.12 -4.76
N LEU A 111 -7.11 11.32 -5.66
CA LEU A 111 -8.22 11.75 -6.52
C LEU A 111 -9.45 12.16 -5.69
N LYS A 112 -9.79 11.37 -4.68
CA LYS A 112 -10.95 11.65 -3.83
C LYS A 112 -10.74 12.92 -3.00
N SER A 113 -9.58 13.09 -2.38
CA SER A 113 -9.26 14.31 -1.64
C SER A 113 -9.22 15.53 -2.53
N ALA A 114 -8.76 15.41 -3.78
CA ALA A 114 -8.78 16.51 -4.74
C ALA A 114 -10.20 16.95 -5.09
N VAL A 115 -11.14 16.00 -5.24
CA VAL A 115 -12.57 16.35 -5.46
C VAL A 115 -13.12 17.13 -4.27
N TYR A 116 -12.92 16.64 -3.04
CA TYR A 116 -13.39 17.33 -1.83
C TYR A 116 -12.77 18.71 -1.67
N ALA A 117 -11.47 18.84 -1.94
CA ALA A 117 -10.79 20.12 -1.89
C ALA A 117 -11.34 21.10 -2.95
N ALA A 118 -11.56 20.63 -4.18
CA ALA A 118 -12.09 21.46 -5.26
C ALA A 118 -13.52 21.96 -4.96
N GLU A 119 -14.41 21.09 -4.49
CA GLU A 119 -15.78 21.46 -4.10
C GLU A 119 -15.78 22.46 -2.93
N THR A 120 -14.94 22.22 -1.91
CA THR A 120 -14.82 23.14 -0.77
C THR A 120 -14.26 24.48 -1.18
N ALA A 121 -13.21 24.49 -2.03
CA ALA A 121 -12.61 25.72 -2.54
C ALA A 121 -13.60 26.54 -3.38
N ALA A 122 -14.32 25.89 -4.29
CA ALA A 122 -15.30 26.57 -5.14
C ALA A 122 -16.38 27.26 -4.31
N ALA A 123 -16.89 26.60 -3.28
CA ALA A 123 -17.89 27.19 -2.38
C ALA A 123 -17.31 28.34 -1.53
N ALA A 124 -16.10 28.16 -0.98
CA ALA A 124 -15.42 29.17 -0.17
C ALA A 124 -15.11 30.44 -0.97
N ILE A 125 -14.64 30.31 -2.21
CA ILE A 125 -14.37 31.44 -3.12
C ILE A 125 -15.65 32.17 -3.48
N ALA A 126 -16.74 31.44 -3.74
CA ALA A 126 -18.05 32.07 -4.06
C ALA A 126 -18.60 32.89 -2.88
N GLU A 127 -18.25 32.55 -1.66
CA GLU A 127 -18.63 33.27 -0.44
C GLU A 127 -17.61 34.33 -0.01
N ASP A 128 -16.51 34.50 -0.77
CA ASP A 128 -15.35 35.35 -0.42
C ASP A 128 -14.78 35.07 0.97
N ASP A 129 -14.84 33.78 1.41
CA ASP A 129 -14.38 33.32 2.71
C ASP A 129 -13.52 32.07 2.54
N VAL A 130 -12.20 32.23 2.66
CA VAL A 130 -11.20 31.16 2.55
C VAL A 130 -10.45 30.94 3.87
N CYS A 131 -11.03 31.33 5.00
CA CYS A 131 -10.43 31.08 6.31
C CYS A 131 -10.39 29.60 6.66
N ALA A 132 -9.55 29.22 7.61
CA ALA A 132 -9.37 27.84 8.05
C ALA A 132 -10.69 27.22 8.53
N GLU A 133 -11.51 27.97 9.25
CA GLU A 133 -12.82 27.54 9.74
C GLU A 133 -13.75 27.15 8.60
N ARG A 134 -13.77 27.97 7.52
CA ARG A 134 -14.58 27.72 6.33
C ARG A 134 -14.08 26.48 5.57
N LEU A 135 -12.75 26.33 5.47
CA LEU A 135 -12.12 25.20 4.79
C LEU A 135 -12.14 23.89 5.62
N ALA A 136 -12.51 23.93 6.90
CA ALA A 136 -12.63 22.75 7.77
C ALA A 136 -13.64 21.71 7.25
N ILE A 137 -14.58 22.09 6.39
CA ILE A 137 -15.52 21.19 5.72
C ILE A 137 -14.75 20.10 4.95
N TYR A 138 -13.66 20.46 4.28
CA TYR A 138 -12.78 19.52 3.59
C TYR A 138 -12.26 18.42 4.53
N ALA A 139 -11.78 18.82 5.71
CA ALA A 139 -11.26 17.87 6.68
C ALA A 139 -12.35 16.91 7.21
N LYS A 140 -13.57 17.40 7.37
CA LYS A 140 -14.71 16.56 7.75
C LYS A 140 -15.02 15.52 6.67
N LEU A 141 -15.09 15.93 5.41
CA LEU A 141 -15.42 15.05 4.28
C LEU A 141 -14.46 13.85 4.19
N TRP A 142 -13.16 14.09 4.19
CA TRP A 142 -12.21 12.98 4.09
C TRP A 142 -12.15 12.13 5.36
N LYS A 143 -12.31 12.71 6.56
CA LYS A 143 -12.33 11.95 7.82
C LYS A 143 -13.53 11.01 7.92
N ASP A 144 -14.66 11.40 7.36
CA ASP A 144 -15.87 10.57 7.36
C ASP A 144 -15.79 9.39 6.37
N GLU A 145 -15.01 9.53 5.30
CA GLU A 145 -14.99 8.54 4.21
C GLU A 145 -13.72 7.70 4.15
N PHE A 146 -12.55 8.25 4.50
CA PHE A 146 -11.30 7.53 4.34
C PHE A 146 -11.16 6.37 5.32
N PRO A 147 -10.48 5.28 4.92
CA PRO A 147 -10.34 4.11 5.77
C PRO A 147 -9.57 4.42 7.05
N PRO A 148 -9.82 3.68 8.14
CA PRO A 148 -9.18 3.90 9.42
C PRO A 148 -7.68 3.56 9.37
N TYR A 149 -6.87 4.55 9.13
CA TYR A 149 -5.41 4.45 8.94
C TYR A 149 -4.73 3.60 10.01
N GLU A 150 -4.96 3.89 11.30
CA GLU A 150 -4.34 3.20 12.42
C GLU A 150 -4.64 1.68 12.46
N LYS A 151 -5.84 1.29 12.03
CA LYS A 151 -6.23 -0.13 11.99
C LYS A 151 -5.50 -0.84 10.84
N ILE A 152 -5.33 -0.17 9.71
CA ILE A 152 -4.59 -0.70 8.56
C ILE A 152 -3.10 -0.79 8.91
N LEU A 153 -2.52 0.24 9.52
CA LEU A 153 -1.13 0.26 9.95
C LEU A 153 -0.81 -0.87 10.94
N ARG A 154 -1.70 -1.13 11.89
CA ARG A 154 -1.56 -2.26 12.82
C ARG A 154 -1.50 -3.60 12.08
N GLY A 155 -2.33 -3.78 11.08
CA GLY A 155 -2.32 -4.98 10.27
C GLY A 155 -1.10 -5.08 9.35
N LYS A 156 -0.62 -3.96 8.79
CA LYS A 156 0.66 -3.89 8.08
C LYS A 156 1.78 -4.39 8.97
N ASN A 157 1.94 -3.81 10.15
CA ASN A 157 3.00 -4.20 11.06
C ASN A 157 2.93 -5.69 11.40
N ALA A 158 1.74 -6.20 11.68
CA ALA A 158 1.53 -7.62 11.96
C ALA A 158 1.93 -8.53 10.77
N LEU A 159 1.69 -8.09 9.53
CA LEU A 159 2.05 -8.83 8.32
C LEU A 159 3.56 -8.82 8.06
N PHE A 160 4.19 -7.66 8.15
CA PHE A 160 5.60 -7.49 7.80
C PHE A 160 6.56 -7.82 8.95
N ASP A 161 6.07 -8.02 10.17
CA ASP A 161 6.83 -8.58 11.30
C ASP A 161 6.84 -10.12 11.33
N LEU A 162 6.33 -10.78 10.27
CA LEU A 162 6.39 -12.24 10.14
C LEU A 162 7.83 -12.69 9.92
N THR A 163 8.23 -13.70 10.67
CA THR A 163 9.51 -14.40 10.44
C THR A 163 9.40 -15.39 9.28
N ASP A 164 10.51 -15.81 8.70
CA ASP A 164 10.55 -16.82 7.62
C ASP A 164 9.86 -18.14 8.03
N ASP A 165 10.04 -18.56 9.30
CA ASP A 165 9.34 -19.75 9.85
C ASP A 165 7.82 -19.54 9.91
N GLU A 166 7.37 -18.38 10.39
CA GLU A 166 5.95 -18.04 10.43
C GLU A 166 5.33 -17.94 9.03
N MET A 167 6.02 -17.34 8.06
CA MET A 167 5.61 -17.31 6.66
C MET A 167 5.52 -18.71 6.07
N SER A 168 6.49 -19.58 6.34
CA SER A 168 6.49 -20.97 5.91
C SER A 168 5.31 -21.76 6.50
N VAL A 169 4.98 -21.52 7.77
CA VAL A 169 3.80 -22.14 8.42
C VAL A 169 2.51 -21.64 7.76
N MET A 170 2.42 -20.35 7.48
CA MET A 170 1.25 -19.77 6.77
C MET A 170 1.10 -20.36 5.37
N ALA A 171 2.16 -20.38 4.57
CA ALA A 171 2.15 -20.91 3.21
C ALA A 171 1.63 -22.36 3.15
N ARG A 172 2.00 -23.20 4.13
CA ARG A 172 1.50 -24.58 4.24
C ARG A 172 0.03 -24.70 4.68
N CYS A 173 -0.56 -23.64 5.18
CA CYS A 173 -1.95 -23.64 5.65
C CYS A 173 -2.89 -23.03 4.62
N PHE A 174 -2.41 -22.12 3.78
CA PHE A 174 -3.19 -21.52 2.70
C PHE A 174 -3.20 -22.42 1.46
N PRO A 175 -4.27 -22.42 0.68
CA PRO A 175 -4.27 -23.02 -0.66
C PRO A 175 -3.47 -22.15 -1.63
N ASP A 176 -3.03 -22.73 -2.74
CA ASP A 176 -2.29 -22.02 -3.79
C ASP A 176 -3.14 -20.89 -4.42
N GLU A 177 -4.44 -21.08 -4.50
CA GLU A 177 -5.40 -20.08 -4.97
C GLU A 177 -6.35 -19.65 -3.85
N MET A 178 -6.38 -18.34 -3.58
CA MET A 178 -7.21 -17.76 -2.51
C MET A 178 -8.43 -17.00 -3.04
N SER A 179 -8.47 -16.68 -4.34
CA SER A 179 -9.52 -15.87 -4.97
C SER A 179 -10.92 -16.45 -4.76
N ASP A 180 -11.04 -17.75 -4.86
CA ASP A 180 -12.33 -18.47 -4.78
C ASP A 180 -12.57 -19.15 -3.43
N MET A 181 -11.78 -18.81 -2.42
CA MET A 181 -11.92 -19.41 -1.10
C MET A 181 -13.21 -18.96 -0.41
N GLY A 182 -14.21 -19.84 -0.39
CA GLY A 182 -15.46 -19.64 0.34
C GLY A 182 -15.29 -19.57 1.86
N LEU A 183 -16.35 -19.28 2.59
CA LEU A 183 -16.37 -19.20 4.05
C LEU A 183 -15.83 -20.46 4.74
N SER A 184 -16.16 -21.64 4.23
CA SER A 184 -15.67 -22.94 4.75
C SER A 184 -14.15 -23.07 4.60
N GLY A 185 -13.60 -22.67 3.46
CA GLY A 185 -12.15 -22.67 3.22
C GLY A 185 -11.41 -21.71 4.17
N LYS A 186 -11.94 -20.50 4.35
CA LYS A 186 -11.40 -19.52 5.31
C LYS A 186 -11.44 -20.03 6.74
N ALA A 187 -12.52 -20.66 7.15
CA ALA A 187 -12.66 -21.29 8.46
C ALA A 187 -11.66 -22.42 8.66
N MET A 188 -11.46 -23.27 7.64
CA MET A 188 -10.50 -24.38 7.68
C MET A 188 -9.05 -23.89 7.82
N VAL A 189 -8.64 -22.85 7.06
CA VAL A 189 -7.32 -22.23 7.19
C VAL A 189 -7.16 -21.65 8.59
N GLY A 190 -8.17 -20.92 9.09
CA GLY A 190 -8.16 -20.36 10.44
C GLY A 190 -7.98 -21.45 11.51
N MET A 191 -8.70 -22.56 11.43
CA MET A 191 -8.57 -23.70 12.36
C MET A 191 -7.17 -24.34 12.26
N LYS A 192 -6.65 -24.56 11.07
CA LYS A 192 -5.28 -25.10 10.89
C LYS A 192 -4.21 -24.23 11.53
N LEU A 193 -4.30 -22.91 11.33
CA LEU A 193 -3.38 -21.95 11.94
C LEU A 193 -3.55 -21.87 13.45
N LEU A 194 -4.78 -21.80 13.94
CA LEU A 194 -5.08 -21.74 15.37
C LEU A 194 -4.58 -22.98 16.11
N SER A 195 -4.74 -24.17 15.52
CA SER A 195 -4.28 -25.42 16.13
C SER A 195 -2.77 -25.57 16.16
N ARG A 196 -2.05 -25.06 15.14
CA ARG A 196 -0.59 -25.19 15.02
C ARG A 196 0.16 -24.08 15.75
N ARG A 197 -0.30 -22.85 15.61
CA ARG A 197 0.37 -21.64 16.12
C ARG A 197 -0.68 -20.59 16.56
N PRO A 198 -1.37 -20.78 17.70
CA PRO A 198 -2.43 -19.88 18.15
C PRO A 198 -1.96 -18.43 18.31
N GLY A 199 -0.72 -18.23 18.80
CA GLY A 199 -0.14 -16.88 18.91
C GLY A 199 0.05 -16.19 17.59
N LEU A 200 0.52 -16.89 16.55
CA LEU A 200 0.64 -16.39 15.18
C LEU A 200 -0.73 -15.99 14.63
N TYR A 201 -1.72 -16.87 14.77
CA TYR A 201 -3.06 -16.61 14.27
C TYR A 201 -3.68 -15.35 14.89
N LEU A 202 -3.71 -15.27 16.22
CA LEU A 202 -4.39 -14.19 16.93
C LEU A 202 -3.65 -12.84 16.84
N LYS A 203 -2.30 -12.87 16.91
CA LYS A 203 -1.51 -11.63 17.00
C LYS A 203 -1.09 -11.06 15.66
N LYS A 204 -0.99 -11.89 14.61
CA LYS A 204 -0.48 -11.46 13.29
C LYS A 204 -1.51 -11.68 12.17
N VAL A 205 -2.05 -12.90 12.03
CA VAL A 205 -2.94 -13.21 10.90
C VAL A 205 -4.27 -12.45 11.02
N VAL A 206 -4.91 -12.44 12.18
CA VAL A 206 -6.19 -11.74 12.35
C VAL A 206 -6.04 -10.23 12.13
N PRO A 207 -5.06 -9.51 12.71
CA PRO A 207 -4.86 -8.09 12.41
C PRO A 207 -4.58 -7.81 10.93
N ALA A 208 -3.76 -8.66 10.28
CA ALA A 208 -3.48 -8.52 8.85
C ALA A 208 -4.76 -8.71 8.00
N MET A 209 -5.57 -9.73 8.26
CA MET A 209 -6.84 -9.96 7.58
C MET A 209 -7.82 -8.79 7.75
N LEU A 210 -7.89 -8.21 8.95
CA LEU A 210 -8.70 -7.03 9.22
C LEU A 210 -8.21 -5.81 8.42
N ALA A 211 -6.89 -5.61 8.32
CA ALA A 211 -6.32 -4.53 7.52
C ALA A 211 -6.69 -4.65 6.03
N PHE A 212 -6.62 -5.86 5.48
CA PHE A 212 -7.13 -6.12 4.12
C PHE A 212 -8.62 -5.82 3.98
N GLY A 213 -9.42 -6.15 5.00
CA GLY A 213 -10.84 -5.83 5.04
C GLY A 213 -11.11 -4.32 5.01
N TYR A 214 -10.36 -3.55 5.79
CA TYR A 214 -10.46 -2.08 5.80
C TYR A 214 -9.95 -1.45 4.49
N SER A 215 -8.89 -2.01 3.89
CA SER A 215 -8.35 -1.54 2.61
C SER A 215 -9.30 -1.79 1.43
N ARG A 216 -10.18 -2.81 1.53
CA ARG A 216 -11.27 -3.09 0.59
C ARG A 216 -12.53 -2.28 0.87
N ALA A 217 -12.43 -1.17 1.57
CA ALA A 217 -13.60 -0.36 1.86
C ALA A 217 -14.38 -0.03 0.57
N LYS A 218 -15.69 0.00 0.71
CA LYS A 218 -16.73 0.05 -0.33
C LYS A 218 -16.54 1.12 -1.41
N HIS A 219 -15.65 2.07 -1.17
CA HIS A 219 -15.38 3.25 -1.99
C HIS A 219 -13.99 3.27 -2.61
N TYR A 220 -13.14 2.28 -2.34
CA TYR A 220 -11.71 2.32 -2.71
C TYR A 220 -11.34 1.37 -3.84
N GLY A 221 -12.31 0.69 -4.44
CA GLY A 221 -12.16 -0.11 -5.66
C GLY A 221 -10.74 -0.64 -5.91
N TRP A 222 -10.40 -1.75 -5.30
CA TRP A 222 -9.24 -2.55 -5.66
C TRP A 222 -9.73 -3.73 -6.47
#